data_faf882b8dcbfd03d4cc72e85f1303280
#
_entry.id   faf882b8dcbfd03d4cc72e85f1303280
#
_cell.length_a   1.000
_cell.length_b   1.000
_cell.length_c   1.000
_cell.angle_alpha   90.00
_cell.angle_beta   90.00
_cell.angle_gamma   90.00
#
_symmetry.space_group_name_H-M   'P 1'
#
loop_
_entity.id
_entity.type
_entity.pdbx_description
1 polymer ?
#
loop_
_entity_poly.entity_id
_entity_poly.type
_entity_poly.pdbx_seq_one_letter_code
_entity_poly.pdbx_strand_id
1 'polypeptide(L)'
;MVVHRHDKNWIIPFLFWLAIMIRLITLHIPITVVTKPMHWVWANTGTRFANLIPEKLRIPAAAALTIAVIIVGSFASEESEDNTRANRAVSLFGLLVFIFGFWATSRNRSMIVWHTVIVGMLMQFVIALFVLRTKAGYDIFNFISELARLLLGFAKDGVAFLTTPDIAANTYFMFSVIPAIIFFVSFVQLLYYWGILQWFIGKFAVFFFWAMRVSGAEAVVASASPFIGQGESAMLIKPFVPHLTMAEMHQVMCSGFATIAGSVLVAYIGMGLNPQALISSCVMSIPASLAFSKLRYPETEETLTAGRVVVPDDDEHKAANALHAFANGAWLGLKIAGMIVSTLLCIIALLNLVDGLLTWWGRYINLDGDYDLTLELILGYLLYPVAFLLGVSRQGNDLLLVARLIGVKVITNEFVAFQSLVDDDPKSPYHTLSPRSRLIATYALCGFGNIGSLGTQIGVLSQISPGRSGDVSRLALSALITGVFSTLSSASVAGLVVLDGSNFSSGS
;
A
#
# COMPACT_ATOMS: atom_id res chain seq x y z
N MET A 1 28.34 -23.47 -9.18
CA MET A 1 28.42 -22.16 -8.49
C MET A 1 29.84 -21.67 -8.29
N VAL A 2 30.73 -22.49 -7.74
CA VAL A 2 32.13 -22.08 -7.42
C VAL A 2 32.98 -21.83 -8.68
N VAL A 3 32.71 -22.54 -9.78
CA VAL A 3 33.53 -22.54 -11.01
C VAL A 3 33.32 -21.28 -11.89
N HIS A 4 32.22 -20.54 -11.72
CA HIS A 4 31.89 -19.36 -12.55
C HIS A 4 31.77 -18.06 -11.74
N ARG A 5 32.56 -17.96 -10.66
CA ARG A 5 32.50 -16.84 -9.71
C ARG A 5 32.81 -15.47 -10.33
N HIS A 6 33.60 -15.41 -11.40
CA HIS A 6 34.06 -14.16 -11.99
C HIS A 6 33.20 -13.65 -13.16
N ASP A 7 32.39 -14.53 -13.77
CA ASP A 7 31.69 -14.20 -15.03
C ASP A 7 30.23 -13.87 -14.85
N LYS A 8 29.61 -14.11 -13.67
CA LYS A 8 28.17 -13.91 -13.46
C LYS A 8 27.88 -13.41 -12.04
N ASN A 9 26.81 -12.68 -11.91
CA ASN A 9 26.28 -12.26 -10.60
C ASN A 9 25.85 -13.50 -9.79
N TRP A 10 26.75 -14.02 -8.95
CA TRP A 10 26.57 -15.25 -8.17
C TRP A 10 25.66 -15.04 -6.94
N ILE A 11 25.39 -13.78 -6.57
CA ILE A 11 24.63 -13.43 -5.35
C ILE A 11 23.19 -13.94 -5.46
N ILE A 12 22.54 -13.74 -6.60
CA ILE A 12 21.16 -14.16 -6.81
C ILE A 12 20.98 -15.68 -6.72
N PRO A 13 21.74 -16.51 -7.48
CA PRO A 13 21.68 -17.97 -7.33
C PRO A 13 22.04 -18.44 -5.91
N PHE A 14 22.98 -17.77 -5.24
CA PHE A 14 23.34 -18.08 -3.86
C PHE A 14 22.22 -17.79 -2.88
N LEU A 15 21.53 -16.66 -3.02
CA LEU A 15 20.37 -16.32 -2.19
C LEU A 15 19.20 -17.30 -2.39
N PHE A 16 18.94 -17.72 -3.63
CA PHE A 16 17.95 -18.77 -3.91
C PHE A 16 18.33 -20.10 -3.26
N TRP A 17 19.59 -20.52 -3.42
CA TRP A 17 20.10 -21.73 -2.76
C TRP A 17 20.01 -21.62 -1.24
N LEU A 18 20.41 -20.47 -0.67
CA LEU A 18 20.33 -20.20 0.75
C LEU A 18 18.87 -20.23 1.25
N ALA A 19 17.94 -19.63 0.52
CA ALA A 19 16.51 -19.66 0.86
C ALA A 19 15.96 -21.10 0.86
N ILE A 20 16.33 -21.91 -0.15
CA ILE A 20 15.96 -23.33 -0.22
C ILE A 20 16.57 -24.10 0.96
N MET A 21 17.85 -23.88 1.27
CA MET A 21 18.53 -24.53 2.39
C MET A 21 17.90 -24.12 3.74
N ILE A 22 17.63 -22.85 3.95
CA ILE A 22 16.92 -22.36 5.14
C ILE A 22 15.54 -23.03 5.24
N ARG A 23 14.81 -23.17 4.12
CA ARG A 23 13.52 -23.83 4.10
C ARG A 23 13.62 -25.32 4.45
N LEU A 24 14.58 -26.03 3.88
CA LEU A 24 14.85 -27.44 4.21
C LEU A 24 15.23 -27.62 5.68
N ILE A 25 16.11 -26.77 6.19
CA ILE A 25 16.51 -26.78 7.60
C ILE A 25 15.31 -26.50 8.52
N THR A 26 14.49 -25.51 8.19
CA THR A 26 13.30 -25.15 9.00
C THR A 26 12.15 -26.15 8.89
N LEU A 27 12.16 -27.07 7.92
CA LEU A 27 11.24 -28.21 7.88
C LEU A 27 11.59 -29.25 8.95
N HIS A 28 12.89 -29.43 9.25
CA HIS A 28 13.38 -30.46 10.18
C HIS A 28 13.69 -29.92 11.58
N ILE A 29 14.05 -28.64 11.67
CA ILE A 29 14.36 -27.97 12.94
C ILE A 29 13.15 -27.11 13.35
N PRO A 30 12.50 -27.39 14.50
CA PRO A 30 11.38 -26.58 14.96
C PRO A 30 11.83 -25.14 15.18
N ILE A 31 11.00 -24.20 14.74
CA ILE A 31 11.24 -22.74 14.85
C ILE A 31 11.56 -22.32 16.29
N THR A 32 11.16 -23.12 17.27
CA THR A 32 11.46 -22.91 18.70
C THR A 32 12.95 -22.81 19.01
N VAL A 33 13.82 -23.39 18.20
CA VAL A 33 15.30 -23.29 18.37
C VAL A 33 15.79 -21.85 18.15
N VAL A 34 15.13 -21.11 17.26
CA VAL A 34 15.47 -19.69 17.00
C VAL A 34 14.66 -18.75 17.89
N THR A 35 13.37 -19.06 18.09
CA THR A 35 12.49 -18.18 18.87
C THR A 35 12.77 -18.22 20.37
N LYS A 36 13.19 -19.36 20.93
CA LYS A 36 13.55 -19.43 22.36
C LYS A 36 14.72 -18.49 22.76
N PRO A 37 15.86 -18.46 22.04
CA PRO A 37 16.92 -17.49 22.32
C PRO A 37 16.46 -16.03 22.12
N MET A 38 15.67 -15.76 21.07
CA MET A 38 15.11 -14.42 20.85
C MET A 38 14.17 -13.99 21.97
N HIS A 39 13.30 -14.87 22.44
CA HIS A 39 12.45 -14.61 23.61
C HIS A 39 13.26 -14.43 24.89
N TRP A 40 14.32 -15.20 25.06
CA TRP A 40 15.19 -15.07 26.22
C TRP A 40 15.94 -13.72 26.20
N VAL A 41 16.51 -13.33 25.06
CA VAL A 41 17.15 -12.01 24.90
C VAL A 41 16.14 -10.90 25.14
N TRP A 42 14.95 -10.99 24.54
CA TRP A 42 13.89 -10.00 24.76
C TRP A 42 13.41 -9.93 26.20
N ALA A 43 13.23 -11.07 26.85
CA ALA A 43 12.85 -11.14 28.25
C ALA A 43 13.91 -10.53 29.19
N ASN A 44 15.19 -10.73 28.86
CA ASN A 44 16.28 -10.22 29.71
C ASN A 44 16.69 -8.78 29.41
N THR A 45 16.37 -8.25 28.23
CA THR A 45 16.67 -6.86 27.84
C THR A 45 15.39 -6.01 27.78
N GLY A 46 14.52 -6.24 26.81
CA GLY A 46 13.36 -5.39 26.54
C GLY A 46 12.36 -5.37 27.68
N THR A 47 12.02 -6.54 28.25
CA THR A 47 11.07 -6.59 29.39
C THR A 47 11.65 -6.05 30.67
N ARG A 48 12.97 -6.21 30.91
CA ARG A 48 13.62 -5.58 32.07
C ARG A 48 13.61 -4.06 31.98
N PHE A 49 13.94 -3.50 30.80
CA PHE A 49 13.83 -2.05 30.57
C PHE A 49 12.39 -1.56 30.70
N ALA A 50 11.41 -2.28 30.14
CA ALA A 50 10.01 -1.94 30.25
C ALA A 50 9.50 -2.00 31.72
N ASN A 51 10.01 -2.92 32.53
CA ASN A 51 9.64 -3.08 33.96
C ASN A 51 10.28 -2.03 34.88
N LEU A 52 11.35 -1.35 34.45
CA LEU A 52 11.91 -0.20 35.17
C LEU A 52 10.97 1.01 35.10
N ILE A 53 10.07 1.06 34.11
CA ILE A 53 9.12 2.15 33.94
C ILE A 53 7.79 1.76 34.62
N PRO A 54 7.25 2.58 35.55
CA PRO A 54 5.95 2.35 36.16
C PRO A 54 4.86 2.15 35.06
N GLU A 55 3.93 1.23 35.31
CA GLU A 55 2.90 0.87 34.30
C GLU A 55 2.15 2.07 33.71
N LYS A 56 1.82 3.05 34.57
CA LYS A 56 1.14 4.29 34.17
C LYS A 56 1.97 5.16 33.20
N LEU A 57 3.30 5.04 33.23
CA LEU A 57 4.22 5.83 32.40
C LEU A 57 4.73 5.07 31.17
N ARG A 58 4.44 3.79 31.02
CA ARG A 58 4.91 2.99 29.86
C ARG A 58 4.40 3.52 28.53
N ILE A 59 3.11 3.85 28.44
CA ILE A 59 2.52 4.39 27.20
C ILE A 59 3.06 5.79 26.87
N PRO A 60 3.06 6.77 27.81
CA PRO A 60 3.67 8.07 27.56
C PRO A 60 5.17 7.99 27.23
N ALA A 61 5.93 7.10 27.88
CA ALA A 61 7.35 6.91 27.59
C ALA A 61 7.57 6.31 26.18
N ALA A 62 6.76 5.33 25.78
CA ALA A 62 6.81 4.78 24.42
C ALA A 62 6.45 5.82 23.36
N ALA A 63 5.45 6.67 23.63
CA ALA A 63 5.09 7.78 22.75
C ALA A 63 6.23 8.80 22.64
N ALA A 64 6.82 9.21 23.76
CA ALA A 64 7.94 10.13 23.77
C ALA A 64 9.17 9.57 23.03
N LEU A 65 9.47 8.28 23.23
CA LEU A 65 10.55 7.60 22.50
C LEU A 65 10.26 7.57 20.99
N THR A 66 9.04 7.24 20.59
CA THR A 66 8.64 7.23 19.18
C THR A 66 8.78 8.60 18.54
N ILE A 67 8.29 9.64 19.22
CA ILE A 67 8.44 11.04 18.77
C ILE A 67 9.94 11.42 18.66
N ALA A 68 10.75 11.05 19.64
CA ALA A 68 12.19 11.30 19.62
C ALA A 68 12.86 10.59 18.43
N VAL A 69 12.53 9.32 18.16
CA VAL A 69 13.06 8.58 17.01
C VAL A 69 12.66 9.25 15.70
N ILE A 70 11.40 9.69 15.56
CA ILE A 70 10.93 10.38 14.37
C ILE A 70 11.66 11.73 14.20
N ILE A 71 11.78 12.51 15.25
CA ILE A 71 12.49 13.82 15.20
C ILE A 71 13.97 13.61 14.84
N VAL A 72 14.67 12.73 15.56
CA VAL A 72 16.10 12.49 15.31
C VAL A 72 16.29 11.91 13.90
N GLY A 73 15.52 10.90 13.51
CA GLY A 73 15.61 10.29 12.19
C GLY A 73 15.29 11.26 11.04
N SER A 74 14.44 12.27 11.28
CA SER A 74 14.07 13.24 10.26
C SER A 74 15.05 14.43 10.18
N PHE A 75 15.53 14.94 11.32
CA PHE A 75 16.27 16.21 11.37
C PHE A 75 17.78 16.08 11.58
N ALA A 76 18.28 14.91 11.99
CA ALA A 76 19.72 14.70 12.15
C ALA A 76 20.49 14.58 10.82
N SER A 77 19.77 14.34 9.72
CA SER A 77 20.40 14.24 8.39
C SER A 77 20.58 15.60 7.74
N GLU A 78 21.58 15.68 6.85
CA GLU A 78 21.89 16.84 6.06
C GLU A 78 20.68 17.31 5.22
N GLU A 79 20.64 18.60 4.90
CA GLU A 79 19.65 19.16 4.01
C GLU A 79 20.07 18.93 2.55
N SER A 80 19.08 18.69 1.68
CA SER A 80 19.24 18.77 0.24
C SER A 80 18.42 19.92 -0.32
N GLU A 81 18.68 20.31 -1.57
CA GLU A 81 17.94 21.38 -2.24
C GLU A 81 16.43 21.10 -2.26
N ASP A 82 16.05 19.83 -2.47
CA ASP A 82 14.65 19.39 -2.50
C ASP A 82 14.05 19.14 -1.11
N ASN A 83 14.86 18.78 -0.12
CA ASN A 83 14.38 18.35 1.19
C ASN A 83 15.00 19.15 2.33
N THR A 84 14.57 20.40 2.46
CA THR A 84 14.95 21.31 3.54
C THR A 84 14.32 20.90 4.87
N ARG A 85 14.93 21.28 6.01
CA ARG A 85 14.34 21.06 7.35
C ARG A 85 12.96 21.69 7.49
N ALA A 86 12.72 22.84 6.83
CA ALA A 86 11.41 23.48 6.81
C ALA A 86 10.33 22.58 6.15
N ASN A 87 10.66 21.94 5.03
CA ASN A 87 9.74 21.01 4.37
C ASN A 87 9.48 19.77 5.22
N ARG A 88 10.51 19.23 5.89
CA ARG A 88 10.36 18.12 6.85
C ARG A 88 9.47 18.50 8.03
N ALA A 89 9.64 19.72 8.57
CA ALA A 89 8.80 20.21 9.66
C ALA A 89 7.31 20.28 9.27
N VAL A 90 7.00 20.70 8.03
CA VAL A 90 5.63 20.71 7.52
C VAL A 90 5.08 19.28 7.39
N SER A 91 5.85 18.34 6.84
CA SER A 91 5.42 16.92 6.77
C SER A 91 5.19 16.33 8.16
N LEU A 92 6.03 16.63 9.16
CA LEU A 92 5.84 16.20 10.54
C LEU A 92 4.57 16.81 11.16
N PHE A 93 4.37 18.11 10.95
CA PHE A 93 3.16 18.79 11.40
C PHE A 93 1.92 18.17 10.79
N GLY A 94 1.94 17.89 9.48
CA GLY A 94 0.84 17.23 8.80
C GLY A 94 0.52 15.84 9.36
N LEU A 95 1.54 15.03 9.66
CA LEU A 95 1.37 13.73 10.29
C LEU A 95 0.69 13.86 11.66
N LEU A 96 1.09 14.85 12.47
CA LEU A 96 0.45 15.13 13.76
C LEU A 96 -1.00 15.60 13.60
N VAL A 97 -1.29 16.43 12.60
CA VAL A 97 -2.66 16.88 12.27
C VAL A 97 -3.53 15.69 11.87
N PHE A 98 -3.02 14.75 11.06
CA PHE A 98 -3.77 13.54 10.69
C PHE A 98 -4.08 12.69 11.92
N ILE A 99 -3.09 12.39 12.77
CA ILE A 99 -3.30 11.61 14.00
C ILE A 99 -4.31 12.31 14.91
N PHE A 100 -4.17 13.63 15.10
CA PHE A 100 -5.11 14.41 15.91
C PHE A 100 -6.53 14.41 15.34
N GLY A 101 -6.67 14.58 14.02
CA GLY A 101 -7.96 14.56 13.32
C GLY A 101 -8.69 13.22 13.51
N PHE A 102 -7.97 12.10 13.39
CA PHE A 102 -8.52 10.75 13.62
C PHE A 102 -8.86 10.51 15.09
N TRP A 103 -8.03 10.99 16.02
CA TRP A 103 -8.35 10.96 17.44
C TRP A 103 -9.59 11.81 17.75
N ALA A 104 -9.68 13.01 17.21
CA ALA A 104 -10.82 13.92 17.44
C ALA A 104 -12.13 13.36 16.88
N THR A 105 -12.06 12.64 15.76
CA THR A 105 -13.21 12.01 15.09
C THR A 105 -13.40 10.54 15.45
N SER A 106 -12.65 10.01 16.43
CA SER A 106 -12.75 8.63 16.88
C SER A 106 -14.13 8.32 17.43
N ARG A 107 -14.64 7.11 17.10
CA ARG A 107 -15.94 6.65 17.59
C ARG A 107 -16.00 6.51 19.11
N ASN A 108 -14.90 6.07 19.73
CA ASN A 108 -14.79 5.93 21.18
C ASN A 108 -13.37 6.21 21.67
N ARG A 109 -13.09 7.45 22.06
CA ARG A 109 -11.74 7.90 22.46
C ARG A 109 -11.20 7.19 23.69
N SER A 110 -12.07 6.74 24.60
CA SER A 110 -11.66 6.07 25.84
C SER A 110 -11.14 4.66 25.63
N MET A 111 -11.55 4.01 24.52
CA MET A 111 -11.20 2.62 24.20
C MET A 111 -10.00 2.50 23.24
N ILE A 112 -9.36 3.63 22.90
CA ILE A 112 -8.20 3.62 22.00
C ILE A 112 -7.03 2.88 22.65
N VAL A 113 -6.56 1.81 21.97
CA VAL A 113 -5.37 1.08 22.34
C VAL A 113 -4.14 1.82 21.81
N TRP A 114 -3.61 2.75 22.60
CA TRP A 114 -2.48 3.59 22.20
C TRP A 114 -1.22 2.81 21.81
N HIS A 115 -1.03 1.60 22.35
CA HIS A 115 0.07 0.72 21.95
C HIS A 115 0.06 0.47 20.45
N THR A 116 -1.08 0.09 19.88
CA THR A 116 -1.22 -0.19 18.44
C THR A 116 -0.92 1.04 17.60
N VAL A 117 -1.38 2.22 18.02
CA VAL A 117 -1.14 3.48 17.30
C VAL A 117 0.34 3.85 17.33
N ILE A 118 0.96 3.84 18.50
CA ILE A 118 2.37 4.23 18.71
C ILE A 118 3.30 3.27 17.95
N VAL A 119 3.08 1.97 18.10
CA VAL A 119 3.90 0.94 17.43
C VAL A 119 3.70 0.99 15.92
N GLY A 120 2.47 1.20 15.44
CA GLY A 120 2.19 1.31 14.01
C GLY A 120 2.90 2.50 13.36
N MET A 121 2.85 3.67 14.00
CA MET A 121 3.55 4.86 13.50
C MET A 121 5.08 4.70 13.57
N LEU A 122 5.60 4.08 14.63
CA LEU A 122 7.03 3.78 14.75
C LEU A 122 7.48 2.79 13.66
N MET A 123 6.73 1.72 13.45
CA MET A 123 7.03 0.73 12.41
C MET A 123 7.00 1.34 11.01
N GLN A 124 5.98 2.15 10.70
CA GLN A 124 5.92 2.88 9.44
C GLN A 124 7.17 3.72 9.21
N PHE A 125 7.61 4.47 10.22
CA PHE A 125 8.79 5.32 10.14
C PHE A 125 10.09 4.50 10.03
N VAL A 126 10.23 3.41 10.81
CA VAL A 126 11.41 2.53 10.74
C VAL A 126 11.52 1.83 9.39
N ILE A 127 10.40 1.37 8.83
CA ILE A 127 10.36 0.80 7.46
C ILE A 127 10.81 1.86 6.45
N ALA A 128 10.32 3.09 6.56
CA ALA A 128 10.74 4.19 5.68
C ALA A 128 12.25 4.47 5.78
N LEU A 129 12.79 4.56 6.99
CA LEU A 129 14.23 4.74 7.20
C LEU A 129 15.04 3.57 6.60
N PHE A 130 14.59 2.35 6.82
CA PHE A 130 15.26 1.15 6.28
C PHE A 130 15.29 1.19 4.76
N VAL A 131 14.13 1.41 4.11
CA VAL A 131 14.04 1.35 2.64
C VAL A 131 14.69 2.55 1.96
N LEU A 132 14.46 3.76 2.48
CA LEU A 132 14.84 5.00 1.80
C LEU A 132 16.23 5.50 2.17
N ARG A 133 16.85 4.97 3.24
CA ARG A 133 18.16 5.44 3.72
C ARG A 133 19.24 4.38 3.83
N THR A 134 18.88 3.09 3.85
CA THR A 134 19.91 2.05 3.97
C THR A 134 20.13 1.37 2.63
N LYS A 135 21.41 1.08 2.32
CA LYS A 135 21.77 0.32 1.12
C LYS A 135 21.13 -1.07 1.13
N ALA A 136 21.06 -1.73 2.29
CA ALA A 136 20.43 -3.05 2.41
C ALA A 136 18.93 -3.01 2.10
N GLY A 137 18.22 -2.00 2.61
CA GLY A 137 16.81 -1.78 2.27
C GLY A 137 16.63 -1.50 0.79
N TYR A 138 17.45 -0.60 0.23
CA TYR A 138 17.47 -0.31 -1.21
C TYR A 138 17.66 -1.58 -2.03
N ASP A 139 18.69 -2.37 -1.76
CA ASP A 139 19.06 -3.57 -2.52
C ASP A 139 17.93 -4.64 -2.45
N ILE A 140 17.30 -4.84 -1.28
CA ILE A 140 16.19 -5.79 -1.12
C ILE A 140 14.98 -5.35 -1.95
N PHE A 141 14.59 -4.10 -1.86
CA PHE A 141 13.42 -3.58 -2.59
C PHE A 141 13.69 -3.49 -4.09
N ASN A 142 14.92 -3.17 -4.49
CA ASN A 142 15.34 -3.21 -5.90
C ASN A 142 15.30 -4.64 -6.46
N PHE A 143 15.72 -5.64 -5.68
CA PHE A 143 15.61 -7.05 -6.07
C PHE A 143 14.14 -7.48 -6.29
N ILE A 144 13.22 -7.09 -5.40
CA ILE A 144 11.79 -7.36 -5.57
C ILE A 144 11.24 -6.65 -6.82
N SER A 145 11.70 -5.43 -7.07
CA SER A 145 11.35 -4.64 -8.26
C SER A 145 11.80 -5.31 -9.54
N GLU A 146 13.02 -5.86 -9.55
CA GLU A 146 13.57 -6.59 -10.69
C GLU A 146 12.79 -7.87 -10.97
N LEU A 147 12.39 -8.60 -9.94
CA LEU A 147 11.50 -9.76 -10.10
C LEU A 147 10.15 -9.37 -10.73
N ALA A 148 9.57 -8.25 -10.33
CA ALA A 148 8.32 -7.76 -10.91
C ALA A 148 8.50 -7.36 -12.40
N ARG A 149 9.62 -6.71 -12.75
CA ARG A 149 9.96 -6.38 -14.14
C ARG A 149 10.17 -7.64 -15.01
N LEU A 150 10.84 -8.66 -14.47
CA LEU A 150 11.02 -9.94 -15.16
C LEU A 150 9.67 -10.62 -15.46
N LEU A 151 8.74 -10.59 -14.50
CA LEU A 151 7.38 -11.12 -14.71
C LEU A 151 6.65 -10.36 -15.82
N LEU A 152 6.81 -9.04 -15.90
CA LEU A 152 6.30 -8.23 -17.01
C LEU A 152 6.88 -8.66 -18.36
N GLY A 153 8.19 -8.95 -18.40
CA GLY A 153 8.87 -9.42 -19.60
C GLY A 153 8.22 -10.68 -20.18
N PHE A 154 7.96 -11.68 -19.33
CA PHE A 154 7.30 -12.92 -19.76
C PHE A 154 5.87 -12.70 -20.28
N ALA A 155 5.12 -11.75 -19.70
CA ALA A 155 3.81 -11.40 -20.22
C ALA A 155 3.88 -10.79 -21.64
N LYS A 156 4.91 -9.98 -21.93
CA LYS A 156 5.16 -9.42 -23.27
C LYS A 156 5.42 -10.50 -24.33
N ASP A 157 6.14 -11.57 -23.96
CA ASP A 157 6.36 -12.70 -24.87
C ASP A 157 5.03 -13.38 -25.24
N GLY A 158 4.11 -13.50 -24.29
CA GLY A 158 2.75 -13.99 -24.55
C GLY A 158 1.98 -13.08 -25.51
N VAL A 159 2.09 -11.75 -25.36
CA VAL A 159 1.47 -10.78 -26.29
C VAL A 159 2.07 -10.89 -27.68
N ALA A 160 3.40 -11.00 -27.78
CA ALA A 160 4.09 -11.17 -29.07
C ALA A 160 3.62 -12.42 -29.82
N PHE A 161 3.34 -13.51 -29.11
CA PHE A 161 2.77 -14.74 -29.69
C PHE A 161 1.32 -14.53 -30.19
N LEU A 162 0.48 -13.82 -29.41
CA LEU A 162 -0.93 -13.60 -29.74
C LEU A 162 -1.14 -12.52 -30.82
N THR A 163 -0.17 -11.63 -30.99
CA THR A 163 -0.23 -10.51 -31.92
C THR A 163 1.01 -10.51 -32.85
N THR A 164 1.89 -9.56 -32.63
CA THR A 164 3.21 -9.46 -33.29
C THR A 164 4.23 -8.85 -32.31
N PRO A 165 5.55 -9.07 -32.51
CA PRO A 165 6.58 -8.44 -31.69
C PRO A 165 6.50 -6.91 -31.66
N ASP A 166 6.12 -6.29 -32.77
CA ASP A 166 5.98 -4.83 -32.90
C ASP A 166 4.83 -4.30 -32.02
N ILE A 167 3.71 -5.02 -31.96
CA ILE A 167 2.58 -4.66 -31.08
C ILE A 167 2.95 -4.88 -29.61
N ALA A 168 3.66 -5.96 -29.30
CA ALA A 168 4.11 -6.24 -27.94
C ALA A 168 5.16 -5.23 -27.42
N ALA A 169 5.88 -4.57 -28.32
CA ALA A 169 6.82 -3.51 -27.97
C ALA A 169 6.12 -2.17 -27.63
N ASN A 170 4.87 -1.99 -28.07
CA ASN A 170 4.10 -0.79 -27.79
C ASN A 170 3.70 -0.71 -26.30
N THR A 171 3.72 0.52 -25.76
CA THR A 171 3.35 0.81 -24.36
C THR A 171 1.86 1.04 -24.16
N TYR A 172 1.01 0.70 -25.15
CA TYR A 172 -0.44 0.84 -25.00
C TYR A 172 -0.98 -0.01 -23.85
N PHE A 173 -1.86 0.57 -23.06
CA PHE A 173 -2.47 -0.05 -21.89
C PHE A 173 -2.99 -1.48 -22.14
N MET A 174 -3.67 -1.68 -23.28
CA MET A 174 -4.24 -2.98 -23.65
C MET A 174 -3.19 -4.08 -23.86
N PHE A 175 -1.99 -3.72 -24.31
CA PHE A 175 -0.94 -4.69 -24.68
C PHE A 175 0.20 -4.75 -23.65
N SER A 176 0.34 -3.75 -22.78
CA SER A 176 1.37 -3.72 -21.74
C SER A 176 0.83 -4.09 -20.36
N VAL A 177 -0.29 -3.50 -19.95
CA VAL A 177 -0.81 -3.61 -18.59
C VAL A 177 -1.76 -4.79 -18.42
N ILE A 178 -2.72 -4.96 -19.33
CA ILE A 178 -3.73 -6.02 -19.24
C ILE A 178 -3.13 -7.43 -19.21
N PRO A 179 -2.22 -7.81 -20.14
CA PRO A 179 -1.60 -9.13 -20.12
C PRO A 179 -0.74 -9.36 -18.86
N ALA A 180 -0.08 -8.31 -18.36
CA ALA A 180 0.69 -8.39 -17.13
C ALA A 180 -0.18 -8.76 -15.94
N ILE A 181 -1.36 -8.14 -15.80
CA ILE A 181 -2.34 -8.46 -14.75
C ILE A 181 -2.79 -9.92 -14.87
N ILE A 182 -3.19 -10.36 -16.07
CA ILE A 182 -3.67 -11.72 -16.31
C ILE A 182 -2.60 -12.75 -15.91
N PHE A 183 -1.37 -12.56 -16.39
CA PHE A 183 -0.26 -13.46 -16.10
C PHE A 183 0.09 -13.46 -14.61
N PHE A 184 0.17 -12.29 -13.97
CA PHE A 184 0.51 -12.18 -12.56
C PHE A 184 -0.54 -12.87 -11.68
N VAL A 185 -1.83 -12.68 -11.94
CA VAL A 185 -2.90 -13.35 -11.19
C VAL A 185 -2.83 -14.87 -11.35
N SER A 186 -2.54 -15.36 -12.58
CA SER A 186 -2.31 -16.79 -12.82
C SER A 186 -1.15 -17.34 -12.01
N PHE A 187 -0.05 -16.60 -11.97
CA PHE A 187 1.15 -16.97 -11.22
C PHE A 187 0.91 -16.97 -9.71
N VAL A 188 0.20 -15.96 -9.19
CA VAL A 188 -0.19 -15.88 -7.77
C VAL A 188 -1.08 -17.06 -7.37
N GLN A 189 -2.04 -17.47 -8.22
CA GLN A 189 -2.89 -18.64 -7.96
C GLN A 189 -2.09 -19.94 -7.93
N LEU A 190 -1.03 -20.05 -8.73
CA LEU A 190 -0.10 -21.17 -8.67
C LEU A 190 0.67 -21.21 -7.34
N LEU A 191 1.19 -20.06 -6.90
CA LEU A 191 1.85 -19.95 -5.58
C LEU A 191 0.89 -20.26 -4.42
N TYR A 192 -0.37 -19.85 -4.57
CA TYR A 192 -1.43 -20.18 -3.61
C TYR A 192 -1.68 -21.69 -3.57
N TYR A 193 -1.82 -22.36 -4.71
CA TYR A 193 -2.00 -23.82 -4.79
C TYR A 193 -0.86 -24.57 -4.11
N TRP A 194 0.38 -24.12 -4.22
CA TRP A 194 1.55 -24.72 -3.56
C TRP A 194 1.67 -24.37 -2.06
N GLY A 195 0.79 -23.53 -1.53
CA GLY A 195 0.83 -23.09 -0.13
C GLY A 195 1.97 -22.12 0.20
N ILE A 196 2.73 -21.67 -0.80
CA ILE A 196 3.88 -20.75 -0.61
C ILE A 196 3.38 -19.39 -0.12
N LEU A 197 2.31 -18.89 -0.76
CA LEU A 197 1.77 -17.57 -0.44
C LEU A 197 1.14 -17.57 0.97
N GLN A 198 0.36 -18.59 1.32
CA GLN A 198 -0.25 -18.72 2.65
C GLN A 198 0.80 -18.82 3.75
N TRP A 199 1.87 -19.58 3.48
CA TRP A 199 2.97 -19.68 4.42
C TRP A 199 3.65 -18.31 4.65
N PHE A 200 3.92 -17.57 3.57
CA PHE A 200 4.53 -16.25 3.64
C PHE A 200 3.64 -15.24 4.38
N ILE A 201 2.35 -15.15 3.98
CA ILE A 201 1.36 -14.27 4.61
C ILE A 201 1.22 -14.62 6.09
N GLY A 202 1.13 -15.92 6.42
CA GLY A 202 1.03 -16.38 7.81
C GLY A 202 2.20 -15.93 8.68
N LYS A 203 3.46 -16.00 8.16
CA LYS A 203 4.64 -15.51 8.89
C LYS A 203 4.64 -13.99 9.08
N PHE A 204 4.23 -13.28 8.03
CA PHE A 204 4.14 -11.83 8.07
C PHE A 204 3.03 -11.36 9.03
N ALA A 205 1.88 -12.05 9.00
CA ALA A 205 0.77 -11.79 9.91
C ALA A 205 1.13 -12.01 11.38
N VAL A 206 1.87 -13.09 11.70
CA VAL A 206 2.35 -13.34 13.09
C VAL A 206 3.21 -12.19 13.59
N PHE A 207 4.04 -11.59 12.74
CA PHE A 207 4.87 -10.45 13.12
C PHE A 207 4.00 -9.24 13.52
N PHE A 208 3.00 -8.85 12.68
CA PHE A 208 2.12 -7.72 12.99
C PHE A 208 1.20 -8.02 14.18
N PHE A 209 0.67 -9.23 14.26
CA PHE A 209 -0.14 -9.69 15.38
C PHE A 209 0.59 -9.48 16.72
N TRP A 210 1.84 -9.94 16.78
CA TRP A 210 2.65 -9.81 17.98
C TRP A 210 3.06 -8.37 18.28
N ALA A 211 3.54 -7.64 17.26
CA ALA A 211 4.07 -6.29 17.42
C ALA A 211 2.98 -5.27 17.75
N MET A 212 1.84 -5.35 17.07
CA MET A 212 0.77 -4.34 17.17
C MET A 212 -0.39 -4.75 18.06
N ARG A 213 -0.43 -6.00 18.53
CA ARG A 213 -1.51 -6.55 19.38
C ARG A 213 -2.89 -6.37 18.75
N VAL A 214 -3.01 -6.69 17.48
CA VAL A 214 -4.27 -6.73 16.71
C VAL A 214 -4.81 -8.15 16.66
N SER A 215 -6.03 -8.36 16.16
CA SER A 215 -6.56 -9.73 16.02
C SER A 215 -5.85 -10.52 14.91
N GLY A 216 -5.97 -11.84 14.95
CA GLY A 216 -5.37 -12.71 13.92
C GLY A 216 -5.94 -12.44 12.52
N ALA A 217 -7.25 -12.21 12.41
CA ALA A 217 -7.91 -11.89 11.15
C ALA A 217 -7.41 -10.54 10.57
N GLU A 218 -7.31 -9.51 11.40
CA GLU A 218 -6.78 -8.21 10.99
C GLU A 218 -5.32 -8.30 10.52
N ALA A 219 -4.48 -9.04 11.23
CA ALA A 219 -3.08 -9.22 10.87
C ALA A 219 -2.93 -9.96 9.53
N VAL A 220 -3.74 -10.99 9.28
CA VAL A 220 -3.74 -11.74 8.01
C VAL A 220 -4.12 -10.84 6.85
N VAL A 221 -5.24 -10.12 6.94
CA VAL A 221 -5.71 -9.25 5.85
C VAL A 221 -4.75 -8.09 5.61
N ALA A 222 -4.28 -7.41 6.65
CA ALA A 222 -3.32 -6.33 6.52
C ALA A 222 -2.02 -6.77 5.84
N SER A 223 -1.54 -7.97 6.18
CA SER A 223 -0.33 -8.55 5.57
C SER A 223 -0.53 -9.04 4.15
N ALA A 224 -1.74 -9.47 3.79
CA ALA A 224 -2.07 -10.04 2.49
C ALA A 224 -2.39 -8.97 1.43
N SER A 225 -3.04 -7.89 1.84
CA SER A 225 -3.58 -6.86 0.94
C SER A 225 -2.57 -6.33 -0.09
N PRO A 226 -1.29 -6.06 0.24
CA PRO A 226 -0.31 -5.59 -0.74
C PRO A 226 0.05 -6.61 -1.83
N PHE A 227 -0.24 -7.88 -1.61
CA PHE A 227 0.15 -8.96 -2.53
C PHE A 227 -1.01 -9.42 -3.42
N ILE A 228 -2.20 -9.56 -2.83
CA ILE A 228 -3.34 -10.19 -3.51
C ILE A 228 -4.55 -9.29 -3.72
N GLY A 229 -4.52 -8.07 -3.21
CA GLY A 229 -5.57 -7.08 -3.43
C GLY A 229 -6.64 -7.03 -2.34
N GLN A 230 -7.51 -6.03 -2.44
CA GLN A 230 -8.46 -5.69 -1.39
C GLN A 230 -9.58 -6.74 -1.20
N GLY A 231 -10.08 -7.32 -2.29
CA GLY A 231 -11.17 -8.31 -2.24
C GLY A 231 -10.68 -9.68 -1.85
N GLU A 232 -9.62 -10.11 -2.49
CA GLU A 232 -9.02 -11.44 -2.30
C GLU A 232 -8.41 -11.60 -0.90
N SER A 233 -7.88 -10.53 -0.31
CA SER A 233 -7.35 -10.57 1.06
C SER A 233 -8.43 -10.88 2.10
N ALA A 234 -9.66 -10.38 1.90
CA ALA A 234 -10.80 -10.70 2.75
C ALA A 234 -11.26 -12.18 2.59
N MET A 235 -11.07 -12.75 1.41
CA MET A 235 -11.37 -14.18 1.16
C MET A 235 -10.50 -15.11 2.01
N LEU A 236 -9.27 -14.74 2.35
CA LEU A 236 -8.39 -15.53 3.22
C LEU A 236 -8.97 -15.75 4.63
N ILE A 237 -9.86 -14.89 5.05
CA ILE A 237 -10.51 -14.95 6.36
C ILE A 237 -12.01 -15.24 6.24
N LYS A 238 -12.48 -15.72 5.08
CA LYS A 238 -13.90 -16.00 4.78
C LYS A 238 -14.68 -16.64 5.93
N PRO A 239 -14.18 -17.72 6.59
CA PRO A 239 -14.91 -18.36 7.69
C PRO A 239 -15.10 -17.45 8.92
N PHE A 240 -14.28 -16.42 9.10
CA PHE A 240 -14.36 -15.51 10.24
C PHE A 240 -15.20 -14.26 9.95
N VAL A 241 -15.42 -13.91 8.67
CA VAL A 241 -16.11 -12.67 8.28
C VAL A 241 -17.50 -12.51 8.91
N PRO A 242 -18.35 -13.56 9.04
CA PRO A 242 -19.63 -13.45 9.73
C PRO A 242 -19.52 -13.05 11.21
N HIS A 243 -18.40 -13.36 11.83
CA HIS A 243 -18.15 -13.20 13.28
C HIS A 243 -17.20 -12.05 13.61
N LEU A 244 -16.73 -11.29 12.61
CA LEU A 244 -15.87 -10.12 12.84
C LEU A 244 -16.63 -9.06 13.64
N THR A 245 -15.92 -8.42 14.58
CA THR A 245 -16.42 -7.21 15.22
C THR A 245 -16.54 -6.06 14.22
N MET A 246 -17.23 -5.01 14.59
CA MET A 246 -17.33 -3.81 13.72
C MET A 246 -15.95 -3.16 13.54
N ALA A 247 -15.07 -3.23 14.54
CA ALA A 247 -13.72 -2.69 14.46
C ALA A 247 -12.82 -3.55 13.55
N GLU A 248 -12.91 -4.87 13.63
CA GLU A 248 -12.21 -5.79 12.71
C GLU A 248 -12.68 -5.60 11.26
N MET A 249 -13.99 -5.50 11.05
CA MET A 249 -14.58 -5.26 9.71
C MET A 249 -14.07 -3.94 9.12
N HIS A 250 -14.06 -2.86 9.93
CA HIS A 250 -13.51 -1.56 9.54
C HIS A 250 -12.03 -1.67 9.16
N GLN A 251 -11.24 -2.44 9.93
CA GLN A 251 -9.82 -2.64 9.67
C GLN A 251 -9.57 -3.45 8.38
N VAL A 252 -10.33 -4.52 8.16
CA VAL A 252 -10.25 -5.34 6.94
C VAL A 252 -10.48 -4.47 5.69
N MET A 253 -11.51 -3.63 5.73
CA MET A 253 -11.80 -2.69 4.64
C MET A 253 -10.70 -1.63 4.49
N CYS A 254 -10.25 -1.04 5.60
CA CYS A 254 -9.20 -0.02 5.62
C CYS A 254 -7.89 -0.54 5.02
N SER A 255 -7.48 -1.75 5.35
CA SER A 255 -6.27 -2.38 4.78
C SER A 255 -6.36 -2.51 3.27
N GLY A 256 -7.53 -2.90 2.76
CA GLY A 256 -7.78 -2.99 1.32
C GLY A 256 -7.64 -1.65 0.61
N PHE A 257 -8.12 -0.56 1.20
CA PHE A 257 -8.02 0.79 0.62
C PHE A 257 -6.63 1.43 0.76
N ALA A 258 -5.87 1.03 1.78
CA ALA A 258 -4.56 1.60 2.08
C ALA A 258 -3.42 1.07 1.21
N THR A 259 -3.63 0.00 0.47
CA THR A 259 -2.62 -0.68 -0.35
C THR A 259 -3.10 -0.87 -1.78
N ILE A 260 -2.17 -1.18 -2.69
CA ILE A 260 -2.49 -1.68 -4.04
C ILE A 260 -2.24 -3.19 -4.10
N ALA A 261 -2.86 -3.88 -5.06
CA ALA A 261 -2.59 -5.29 -5.30
C ALA A 261 -1.28 -5.50 -6.06
N GLY A 262 -0.61 -6.63 -5.85
CA GLY A 262 0.62 -6.98 -6.56
C GLY A 262 0.44 -7.02 -8.08
N SER A 263 -0.72 -7.46 -8.59
CA SER A 263 -1.03 -7.45 -10.03
C SER A 263 -1.04 -6.04 -10.63
N VAL A 264 -1.61 -5.09 -9.90
CA VAL A 264 -1.70 -3.69 -10.33
C VAL A 264 -0.36 -2.97 -10.14
N LEU A 265 0.40 -3.34 -9.10
CA LEU A 265 1.79 -2.88 -8.90
C LEU A 265 2.65 -3.14 -10.13
N VAL A 266 2.59 -4.37 -10.66
CA VAL A 266 3.32 -4.76 -11.86
C VAL A 266 2.89 -3.90 -13.07
N ALA A 267 1.59 -3.59 -13.17
CA ALA A 267 1.06 -2.70 -14.19
C ALA A 267 1.63 -1.27 -14.08
N TYR A 268 1.70 -0.70 -12.88
CA TYR A 268 2.26 0.65 -12.67
C TYR A 268 3.76 0.72 -12.96
N ILE A 269 4.50 -0.34 -12.66
CA ILE A 269 5.90 -0.47 -13.07
C ILE A 269 6.02 -0.44 -14.60
N GLY A 270 5.10 -1.11 -15.30
CA GLY A 270 5.02 -1.09 -16.77
C GLY A 270 4.72 0.28 -17.37
N MET A 271 4.06 1.17 -16.62
CA MET A 271 3.82 2.56 -17.01
C MET A 271 5.02 3.49 -16.76
N GLY A 272 6.12 3.01 -16.20
CA GLY A 272 7.32 3.82 -15.92
C GLY A 272 7.40 4.41 -14.52
N LEU A 273 6.49 4.03 -13.60
CA LEU A 273 6.59 4.43 -12.20
C LEU A 273 7.73 3.72 -11.50
N ASN A 274 8.32 4.39 -10.52
CA ASN A 274 9.43 3.84 -9.74
C ASN A 274 8.95 2.65 -8.87
N PRO A 275 9.44 1.42 -9.13
CA PRO A 275 8.96 0.23 -8.43
C PRO A 275 9.25 0.26 -6.94
N GLN A 276 10.40 0.82 -6.56
CA GLN A 276 10.83 0.88 -5.17
C GLN A 276 9.93 1.81 -4.34
N ALA A 277 9.55 2.96 -4.90
CA ALA A 277 8.61 3.87 -4.25
C ALA A 277 7.23 3.21 -4.06
N LEU A 278 6.74 2.49 -5.07
CA LEU A 278 5.46 1.79 -5.00
C LEU A 278 5.47 0.67 -3.95
N ILE A 279 6.46 -0.22 -3.98
CA ILE A 279 6.56 -1.36 -3.05
C ILE A 279 6.73 -0.86 -1.62
N SER A 280 7.61 0.13 -1.40
CA SER A 280 7.83 0.69 -0.06
C SER A 280 6.59 1.38 0.48
N SER A 281 5.83 2.10 -0.35
CA SER A 281 4.55 2.70 0.03
C SER A 281 3.55 1.66 0.51
N CYS A 282 3.41 0.54 -0.21
CA CYS A 282 2.52 -0.55 0.19
C CYS A 282 2.91 -1.14 1.55
N VAL A 283 4.21 -1.44 1.74
CA VAL A 283 4.69 -2.02 3.01
C VAL A 283 4.54 -1.06 4.18
N MET A 284 4.81 0.23 3.97
CA MET A 284 4.63 1.28 4.98
C MET A 284 3.15 1.49 5.34
N SER A 285 2.25 1.26 4.39
CA SER A 285 0.80 1.43 4.61
C SER A 285 0.19 0.31 5.46
N ILE A 286 0.84 -0.86 5.61
CA ILE A 286 0.36 -1.94 6.48
C ILE A 286 0.22 -1.47 7.94
N PRO A 287 1.32 -1.08 8.64
CA PRO A 287 1.21 -0.63 10.02
C PRO A 287 0.41 0.67 10.16
N ALA A 288 0.44 1.55 9.15
CA ALA A 288 -0.35 2.76 9.15
C ALA A 288 -1.85 2.47 9.13
N SER A 289 -2.32 1.56 8.28
CA SER A 289 -3.74 1.20 8.19
C SER A 289 -4.26 0.62 9.51
N LEU A 290 -3.46 -0.24 10.15
CA LEU A 290 -3.76 -0.79 11.47
C LEU A 290 -3.85 0.31 12.54
N ALA A 291 -2.89 1.25 12.55
CA ALA A 291 -2.88 2.36 13.51
C ALA A 291 -4.06 3.31 13.34
N PHE A 292 -4.30 3.80 12.11
CA PHE A 292 -5.38 4.75 11.82
C PHE A 292 -6.75 4.12 11.97
N SER A 293 -6.94 2.85 11.59
CA SER A 293 -8.20 2.15 11.79
C SER A 293 -8.55 1.99 13.26
N LYS A 294 -7.59 1.54 14.09
CA LYS A 294 -7.82 1.39 15.53
C LYS A 294 -7.94 2.74 16.25
N LEU A 295 -7.39 3.80 15.69
CA LEU A 295 -7.60 5.15 16.20
C LEU A 295 -9.00 5.66 15.86
N ARG A 296 -9.50 5.42 14.63
CA ARG A 296 -10.82 5.85 14.16
C ARG A 296 -11.96 5.02 14.72
N TYR A 297 -11.75 3.68 14.74
CA TYR A 297 -12.72 2.70 15.16
C TYR A 297 -12.10 1.72 16.15
N PRO A 298 -11.96 2.11 17.43
CA PRO A 298 -11.35 1.27 18.46
C PRO A 298 -12.17 0.00 18.71
N GLU A 299 -11.49 -1.06 19.13
CA GLU A 299 -12.13 -2.32 19.51
C GLU A 299 -12.90 -2.15 20.82
N THR A 300 -14.14 -2.57 20.83
CA THR A 300 -15.03 -2.52 22.00
C THR A 300 -15.60 -3.89 22.37
N GLU A 301 -15.32 -4.90 21.56
CA GLU A 301 -15.86 -6.25 21.68
C GLU A 301 -14.72 -7.26 21.79
N GLU A 302 -15.01 -8.48 22.24
CA GLU A 302 -14.04 -9.57 22.24
C GLU A 302 -13.96 -10.19 20.83
N THR A 303 -12.75 -10.27 20.30
CA THR A 303 -12.51 -10.78 18.94
C THR A 303 -12.35 -12.31 18.97
N LEU A 304 -12.95 -13.00 18.01
CA LEU A 304 -12.87 -14.46 17.88
C LEU A 304 -11.42 -14.96 17.68
N THR A 305 -10.59 -14.16 17.03
CA THR A 305 -9.20 -14.49 16.69
C THR A 305 -8.16 -13.82 17.60
N ALA A 306 -8.57 -13.39 18.82
CA ALA A 306 -7.72 -12.67 19.76
C ALA A 306 -6.45 -13.41 20.22
N GLY A 307 -6.38 -14.70 20.11
CA GLY A 307 -5.23 -15.48 20.62
C GLY A 307 -4.37 -16.14 19.55
N ARG A 308 -4.72 -16.06 18.27
CA ARG A 308 -4.04 -16.81 17.22
C ARG A 308 -4.19 -16.22 15.82
N VAL A 309 -3.15 -16.44 15.02
CA VAL A 309 -3.19 -16.20 13.58
C VAL A 309 -3.52 -17.51 12.87
N VAL A 310 -4.62 -17.53 12.14
CA VAL A 310 -5.04 -18.69 11.35
C VAL A 310 -5.35 -18.20 9.94
N VAL A 311 -4.73 -18.81 8.95
CA VAL A 311 -5.12 -18.71 7.54
C VAL A 311 -5.85 -20.02 7.22
N PRO A 312 -7.19 -20.00 7.10
CA PRO A 312 -7.96 -21.21 6.82
C PRO A 312 -7.60 -21.78 5.45
N ASP A 313 -7.61 -23.11 5.33
CA ASP A 313 -7.57 -23.76 4.02
C ASP A 313 -8.93 -23.59 3.33
N ASP A 314 -8.91 -23.15 2.07
CA ASP A 314 -10.11 -23.03 1.24
C ASP A 314 -10.33 -24.38 0.52
N ASP A 315 -11.07 -25.28 1.16
CA ASP A 315 -11.38 -26.59 0.59
C ASP A 315 -12.49 -26.54 -0.48
N GLU A 316 -13.31 -25.48 -0.51
CA GLU A 316 -14.42 -25.36 -1.46
C GLU A 316 -13.97 -25.09 -2.91
N HIS A 317 -12.82 -24.43 -3.10
CA HIS A 317 -12.32 -24.02 -4.42
C HIS A 317 -10.94 -24.59 -4.75
N LYS A 318 -10.54 -25.68 -4.10
CA LYS A 318 -9.24 -26.28 -4.31
C LYS A 318 -9.09 -26.79 -5.75
N ALA A 319 -8.15 -26.24 -6.48
CA ALA A 319 -7.85 -26.70 -7.83
C ALA A 319 -7.36 -28.15 -7.82
N ALA A 320 -7.77 -28.95 -8.80
CA ALA A 320 -7.42 -30.36 -8.87
C ALA A 320 -5.92 -30.61 -9.07
N ASN A 321 -5.23 -29.67 -9.73
CA ASN A 321 -3.77 -29.71 -9.95
C ASN A 321 -3.23 -28.28 -10.23
N ALA A 322 -1.91 -28.16 -10.32
CA ALA A 322 -1.23 -26.89 -10.54
C ALA A 322 -1.64 -26.18 -11.84
N LEU A 323 -1.86 -26.93 -12.93
CA LEU A 323 -2.31 -26.36 -14.20
C LEU A 323 -3.75 -25.87 -14.12
N HIS A 324 -4.62 -26.57 -13.39
CA HIS A 324 -5.98 -26.11 -13.13
C HIS A 324 -5.98 -24.83 -12.29
N ALA A 325 -5.12 -24.73 -11.27
CA ALA A 325 -4.95 -23.50 -10.49
C ALA A 325 -4.49 -22.33 -11.38
N PHE A 326 -3.51 -22.58 -12.24
CA PHE A 326 -2.99 -21.57 -13.18
C PHE A 326 -4.07 -21.11 -14.16
N ALA A 327 -4.84 -22.04 -14.74
CA ALA A 327 -5.93 -21.72 -15.66
C ALA A 327 -7.06 -20.91 -14.99
N ASN A 328 -7.44 -21.29 -13.76
CA ASN A 328 -8.41 -20.54 -12.97
C ASN A 328 -7.89 -19.11 -12.66
N GLY A 329 -6.60 -18.99 -12.38
CA GLY A 329 -5.93 -17.71 -12.22
C GLY A 329 -5.96 -16.85 -13.47
N ALA A 330 -5.74 -17.43 -14.66
CA ALA A 330 -5.85 -16.73 -15.93
C ALA A 330 -7.27 -16.20 -16.16
N TRP A 331 -8.28 -17.00 -15.89
CA TRP A 331 -9.68 -16.60 -16.00
C TRP A 331 -10.04 -15.50 -15.01
N LEU A 332 -9.58 -15.61 -13.77
CA LEU A 332 -9.76 -14.55 -12.76
C LEU A 332 -9.05 -13.26 -13.16
N GLY A 333 -7.81 -13.35 -13.64
CA GLY A 333 -7.05 -12.21 -14.14
C GLY A 333 -7.73 -11.52 -15.31
N LEU A 334 -8.32 -12.28 -16.23
CA LEU A 334 -9.09 -11.72 -17.34
C LEU A 334 -10.35 -10.97 -16.85
N LYS A 335 -11.05 -11.51 -15.86
CA LYS A 335 -12.20 -10.82 -15.24
C LYS A 335 -11.78 -9.51 -14.57
N ILE A 336 -10.69 -9.52 -13.81
CA ILE A 336 -10.14 -8.33 -13.15
C ILE A 336 -9.74 -7.29 -14.21
N ALA A 337 -8.99 -7.70 -15.22
CA ALA A 337 -8.54 -6.84 -16.31
C ALA A 337 -9.73 -6.25 -17.09
N GLY A 338 -10.72 -7.07 -17.42
CA GLY A 338 -11.95 -6.61 -18.07
C GLY A 338 -12.74 -5.62 -17.25
N MET A 339 -12.83 -5.83 -15.94
CA MET A 339 -13.48 -4.90 -15.01
C MET A 339 -12.72 -3.57 -14.93
N ILE A 340 -11.38 -3.60 -14.91
CA ILE A 340 -10.55 -2.40 -14.92
C ILE A 340 -10.80 -1.60 -16.21
N VAL A 341 -10.74 -2.24 -17.38
CA VAL A 341 -10.97 -1.57 -18.68
C VAL A 341 -12.37 -0.95 -18.74
N SER A 342 -13.39 -1.71 -18.37
CA SER A 342 -14.78 -1.23 -18.39
C SER A 342 -15.00 -0.05 -17.45
N THR A 343 -14.45 -0.15 -16.23
CA THR A 343 -14.56 0.90 -15.21
C THR A 343 -13.81 2.15 -15.64
N LEU A 344 -12.58 2.03 -16.15
CA LEU A 344 -11.80 3.16 -16.66
C LEU A 344 -12.51 3.87 -17.80
N LEU A 345 -13.02 3.13 -18.79
CA LEU A 345 -13.77 3.71 -19.91
C LEU A 345 -14.97 4.53 -19.41
N CYS A 346 -15.78 3.96 -18.51
CA CYS A 346 -16.98 4.61 -18.01
C CYS A 346 -16.65 5.81 -17.12
N ILE A 347 -15.67 5.70 -16.24
CA ILE A 347 -15.29 6.78 -15.33
C ILE A 347 -14.66 7.95 -16.10
N ILE A 348 -13.77 7.69 -17.06
CA ILE A 348 -13.16 8.76 -17.87
C ILE A 348 -14.24 9.46 -18.70
N ALA A 349 -15.17 8.71 -19.31
CA ALA A 349 -16.27 9.30 -20.05
C ALA A 349 -17.18 10.16 -19.16
N LEU A 350 -17.48 9.68 -17.94
CA LEU A 350 -18.28 10.43 -16.97
C LEU A 350 -17.55 11.68 -16.48
N LEU A 351 -16.25 11.58 -16.21
CA LEU A 351 -15.42 12.72 -15.80
C LEU A 351 -15.46 13.80 -16.89
N ASN A 352 -15.19 13.42 -18.14
CA ASN A 352 -15.25 14.36 -19.27
C ASN A 352 -16.64 14.99 -19.47
N LEU A 353 -17.71 14.24 -19.21
CA LEU A 353 -19.06 14.79 -19.23
C LEU A 353 -19.24 15.84 -18.13
N VAL A 354 -18.84 15.54 -16.90
CA VAL A 354 -18.92 16.47 -15.76
C VAL A 354 -18.07 17.70 -16.01
N ASP A 355 -16.85 17.54 -16.49
CA ASP A 355 -15.94 18.64 -16.80
C ASP A 355 -16.48 19.50 -17.94
N GLY A 356 -17.07 18.89 -18.97
CA GLY A 356 -17.73 19.64 -20.05
C GLY A 356 -18.87 20.50 -19.53
N LEU A 357 -19.69 19.99 -18.62
CA LEU A 357 -20.78 20.76 -17.99
C LEU A 357 -20.25 21.87 -17.09
N LEU A 358 -19.24 21.57 -16.27
CA LEU A 358 -18.62 22.54 -15.37
C LEU A 358 -17.92 23.67 -16.15
N THR A 359 -17.17 23.33 -17.19
CA THR A 359 -16.49 24.30 -18.06
C THR A 359 -17.49 25.18 -18.80
N TRP A 360 -18.59 24.58 -19.33
CA TRP A 360 -19.66 25.34 -19.95
C TRP A 360 -20.28 26.35 -18.96
N TRP A 361 -20.52 25.93 -17.73
CA TRP A 361 -21.05 26.79 -16.66
C TRP A 361 -20.04 27.85 -16.21
N GLY A 362 -18.75 27.46 -16.09
CA GLY A 362 -17.65 28.36 -15.77
C GLY A 362 -17.52 29.50 -16.78
N ARG A 363 -17.55 29.19 -18.07
CA ARG A 363 -17.51 30.19 -19.14
C ARG A 363 -18.71 31.15 -19.13
N TYR A 364 -19.85 30.68 -18.70
CA TYR A 364 -21.04 31.54 -18.54
C TYR A 364 -20.83 32.65 -17.48
N ILE A 365 -19.99 32.40 -16.47
CA ILE A 365 -19.62 33.34 -15.42
C ILE A 365 -18.22 33.95 -15.63
N ASN A 366 -17.66 33.90 -16.86
CA ASN A 366 -16.35 34.40 -17.26
C ASN A 366 -15.17 33.75 -16.57
N LEU A 367 -15.27 32.48 -16.20
CA LEU A 367 -14.13 31.63 -15.81
C LEU A 367 -13.67 30.86 -17.05
N ASP A 368 -12.57 31.29 -17.67
CA ASP A 368 -12.00 30.71 -18.89
C ASP A 368 -10.47 30.64 -18.84
N GLY A 369 -9.87 29.95 -19.81
CA GLY A 369 -8.44 29.79 -19.93
C GLY A 369 -7.85 28.92 -18.81
N ASP A 370 -6.85 29.44 -18.10
CA ASP A 370 -6.17 28.71 -17.01
C ASP A 370 -7.08 28.38 -15.82
N TYR A 371 -8.26 29.01 -15.75
CA TYR A 371 -9.26 28.83 -14.71
C TYR A 371 -10.54 28.13 -15.21
N ASP A 372 -10.44 27.40 -16.34
CA ASP A 372 -11.55 26.54 -16.78
C ASP A 372 -12.03 25.68 -15.62
N LEU A 373 -13.33 25.80 -15.29
CA LEU A 373 -13.91 25.12 -14.14
C LEU A 373 -14.02 23.62 -14.45
N THR A 374 -13.14 22.84 -13.84
CA THR A 374 -13.12 21.36 -13.93
C THR A 374 -13.26 20.75 -12.54
N LEU A 375 -13.69 19.51 -12.47
CA LEU A 375 -13.75 18.77 -11.21
C LEU A 375 -12.37 18.66 -10.58
N GLU A 376 -11.33 18.47 -11.39
CA GLU A 376 -9.94 18.40 -10.93
C GLU A 376 -9.49 19.72 -10.29
N LEU A 377 -9.89 20.87 -10.88
CA LEU A 377 -9.57 22.19 -10.32
C LEU A 377 -10.26 22.38 -8.95
N ILE A 378 -11.54 22.05 -8.86
CA ILE A 378 -12.31 22.16 -7.61
C ILE A 378 -11.69 21.29 -6.52
N LEU A 379 -11.42 20.03 -6.84
CA LEU A 379 -10.77 19.09 -5.90
C LEU A 379 -9.35 19.53 -5.56
N GLY A 380 -8.61 20.09 -6.51
CA GLY A 380 -7.29 20.65 -6.29
C GLY A 380 -7.30 21.73 -5.20
N TYR A 381 -8.22 22.66 -5.26
CA TYR A 381 -8.35 23.70 -4.23
C TYR A 381 -8.88 23.13 -2.90
N LEU A 382 -9.82 22.21 -2.93
CA LEU A 382 -10.35 21.56 -1.73
C LEU A 382 -9.25 20.75 -0.98
N LEU A 383 -8.39 20.06 -1.72
CA LEU A 383 -7.33 19.22 -1.18
C LEU A 383 -5.97 19.94 -1.06
N TYR A 384 -5.92 21.23 -1.43
CA TYR A 384 -4.72 22.06 -1.29
C TYR A 384 -4.13 22.05 0.15
N PRO A 385 -4.97 22.17 1.22
CA PRO A 385 -4.47 22.04 2.59
C PRO A 385 -3.87 20.66 2.87
N VAL A 386 -4.42 19.61 2.27
CA VAL A 386 -3.90 18.24 2.42
C VAL A 386 -2.51 18.14 1.77
N ALA A 387 -2.35 18.61 0.54
CA ALA A 387 -1.04 18.64 -0.14
C ALA A 387 0.00 19.45 0.65
N PHE A 388 -0.40 20.57 1.24
CA PHE A 388 0.46 21.35 2.12
C PHE A 388 0.90 20.52 3.34
N LEU A 389 -0.02 19.85 4.02
CA LEU A 389 0.26 19.01 5.19
C LEU A 389 1.17 17.82 4.86
N LEU A 390 1.13 17.30 3.62
CA LEU A 390 2.08 16.26 3.18
C LEU A 390 3.53 16.77 3.10
N GLY A 391 3.70 18.09 3.05
CA GLY A 391 5.02 18.72 2.90
C GLY A 391 5.50 18.71 1.44
N VAL A 392 4.58 18.79 0.49
CA VAL A 392 4.85 19.04 -0.93
C VAL A 392 5.64 20.34 -1.07
N SER A 393 6.50 20.44 -2.07
CA SER A 393 7.26 21.65 -2.32
C SER A 393 6.34 22.87 -2.49
N ARG A 394 6.73 23.98 -1.90
CA ARG A 394 6.00 25.26 -1.97
C ARG A 394 6.49 26.14 -3.12
N GLN A 395 7.40 25.62 -3.93
CA GLN A 395 7.91 26.28 -5.12
C GLN A 395 6.96 26.04 -6.29
N GLY A 396 6.74 27.07 -7.10
CA GLY A 396 5.87 26.94 -8.27
C GLY A 396 4.42 26.59 -7.91
N ASN A 397 3.84 25.68 -8.69
CA ASN A 397 2.44 25.25 -8.58
C ASN A 397 2.27 23.81 -8.04
N ASP A 398 3.33 23.25 -7.44
CA ASP A 398 3.38 21.84 -7.01
C ASP A 398 2.24 21.47 -6.06
N LEU A 399 1.92 22.35 -5.10
CA LEU A 399 0.84 22.11 -4.14
C LEU A 399 -0.51 21.86 -4.82
N LEU A 400 -0.86 22.69 -5.80
CA LEU A 400 -2.12 22.55 -6.53
C LEU A 400 -2.11 21.30 -7.41
N LEU A 401 -0.99 21.02 -8.09
CA LEU A 401 -0.85 19.86 -8.96
C LEU A 401 -0.95 18.55 -8.19
N VAL A 402 -0.25 18.43 -7.06
CA VAL A 402 -0.36 17.23 -6.20
C VAL A 402 -1.75 17.10 -5.58
N ALA A 403 -2.37 18.22 -5.19
CA ALA A 403 -3.75 18.21 -4.69
C ALA A 403 -4.74 17.73 -5.76
N ARG A 404 -4.59 18.16 -7.03
CA ARG A 404 -5.39 17.67 -8.17
C ARG A 404 -5.23 16.16 -8.35
N LEU A 405 -3.99 15.63 -8.35
CA LEU A 405 -3.72 14.20 -8.45
C LEU A 405 -4.40 13.39 -7.34
N ILE A 406 -4.33 13.87 -6.09
CA ILE A 406 -5.03 13.22 -4.96
C ILE A 406 -6.55 13.26 -5.18
N GLY A 407 -7.10 14.37 -5.68
CA GLY A 407 -8.51 14.51 -6.02
C GLY A 407 -8.95 13.53 -7.11
N VAL A 408 -8.20 13.45 -8.20
CA VAL A 408 -8.42 12.49 -9.29
C VAL A 408 -8.41 11.06 -8.74
N LYS A 409 -7.40 10.70 -7.93
CA LYS A 409 -7.35 9.37 -7.29
C LYS A 409 -8.63 9.05 -6.52
N VAL A 410 -9.09 9.96 -5.66
CA VAL A 410 -10.23 9.69 -4.76
C VAL A 410 -11.54 9.55 -5.53
N ILE A 411 -11.77 10.37 -6.54
CA ILE A 411 -13.02 10.37 -7.31
C ILE A 411 -13.02 9.30 -8.40
N THR A 412 -11.92 9.16 -9.14
CA THR A 412 -11.78 8.17 -10.21
C THR A 412 -11.08 6.91 -9.68
N ASN A 413 -9.78 6.87 -9.82
CA ASN A 413 -8.89 5.86 -9.25
C ASN A 413 -7.41 6.30 -9.34
N GLU A 414 -6.54 5.56 -8.67
CA GLU A 414 -5.09 5.77 -8.65
C GLU A 414 -4.45 5.57 -10.03
N PHE A 415 -5.04 4.72 -10.89
CA PHE A 415 -4.50 4.43 -12.22
C PHE A 415 -4.52 5.70 -13.10
N VAL A 416 -5.65 6.41 -13.16
CA VAL A 416 -5.79 7.66 -13.91
C VAL A 416 -4.83 8.73 -13.36
N ALA A 417 -4.73 8.83 -12.03
CA ALA A 417 -3.83 9.77 -11.39
C ALA A 417 -2.35 9.45 -11.69
N PHE A 418 -1.97 8.17 -11.68
CA PHE A 418 -0.62 7.75 -12.06
C PHE A 418 -0.32 7.99 -13.55
N GLN A 419 -1.29 7.74 -14.42
CA GLN A 419 -1.15 8.03 -15.85
C GLN A 419 -0.87 9.52 -16.07
N SER A 420 -1.61 10.40 -15.39
CA SER A 420 -1.35 11.85 -15.45
C SER A 420 0.03 12.22 -14.90
N LEU A 421 0.50 11.54 -13.83
CA LEU A 421 1.81 11.80 -13.22
C LEU A 421 2.99 11.41 -14.13
N VAL A 422 2.85 10.36 -14.95
CA VAL A 422 3.90 9.84 -15.85
C VAL A 422 3.69 10.25 -17.31
N ASP A 423 2.71 11.09 -17.60
CA ASP A 423 2.42 11.57 -18.94
C ASP A 423 3.62 12.32 -19.52
N ASP A 424 4.18 11.81 -20.63
CA ASP A 424 5.36 12.37 -21.30
C ASP A 424 5.03 13.56 -22.24
N ASP A 425 3.77 14.03 -22.28
CA ASP A 425 3.43 15.22 -23.06
C ASP A 425 4.11 16.45 -22.43
N PRO A 426 5.00 17.15 -23.19
CA PRO A 426 5.65 18.37 -22.70
C PRO A 426 4.67 19.47 -22.27
N LYS A 427 3.41 19.38 -22.69
CA LYS A 427 2.34 20.29 -22.27
C LYS A 427 1.69 19.89 -20.95
N SER A 428 1.96 18.68 -20.45
CA SER A 428 1.43 18.22 -19.19
C SER A 428 1.99 19.07 -18.04
N PRO A 429 1.15 19.67 -17.18
CA PRO A 429 1.63 20.48 -16.07
C PRO A 429 2.42 19.65 -15.04
N TYR A 430 2.28 18.34 -15.04
CA TYR A 430 2.93 17.45 -14.08
C TYR A 430 4.43 17.22 -14.35
N HIS A 431 4.92 17.58 -15.55
CA HIS A 431 6.36 17.61 -15.85
C HIS A 431 7.15 18.59 -14.97
N THR A 432 6.49 19.66 -14.52
CA THR A 432 7.14 20.72 -13.73
C THR A 432 7.30 20.36 -12.26
N LEU A 433 6.74 19.24 -11.81
CA LEU A 433 6.83 18.80 -10.43
C LEU A 433 8.28 18.57 -9.99
N SER A 434 8.65 19.17 -8.87
CA SER A 434 9.95 18.91 -8.22
C SER A 434 10.08 17.41 -7.86
N PRO A 435 11.30 16.86 -7.80
CA PRO A 435 11.53 15.46 -7.44
C PRO A 435 10.87 15.06 -6.12
N ARG A 436 10.93 15.94 -5.11
CA ARG A 436 10.24 15.77 -3.83
C ARG A 436 8.73 15.64 -4.00
N SER A 437 8.12 16.56 -4.75
CA SER A 437 6.66 16.58 -4.96
C SER A 437 6.19 15.38 -5.75
N ARG A 438 6.96 14.94 -6.75
CA ARG A 438 6.71 13.71 -7.52
C ARG A 438 6.77 12.47 -6.64
N LEU A 439 7.76 12.36 -5.73
CA LEU A 439 7.84 11.27 -4.78
C LEU A 439 6.65 11.25 -3.82
N ILE A 440 6.33 12.39 -3.20
CA ILE A 440 5.19 12.51 -2.28
C ILE A 440 3.88 12.14 -2.99
N ALA A 441 3.69 12.62 -4.24
CA ALA A 441 2.55 12.25 -5.07
C ALA A 441 2.49 10.73 -5.31
N THR A 442 3.61 10.10 -5.68
CA THR A 442 3.68 8.65 -5.90
C THR A 442 3.22 7.87 -4.66
N TYR A 443 3.68 8.24 -3.48
CA TYR A 443 3.24 7.61 -2.22
C TYR A 443 1.77 7.90 -1.92
N ALA A 444 1.32 9.13 -2.09
CA ALA A 444 -0.07 9.51 -1.83
C ALA A 444 -1.06 8.80 -2.75
N LEU A 445 -0.65 8.51 -3.99
CA LEU A 445 -1.48 7.79 -4.96
C LEU A 445 -1.49 6.28 -4.74
N CYS A 446 -0.50 5.70 -4.04
CA CYS A 446 -0.28 4.26 -3.93
C CYS A 446 -1.28 3.57 -2.97
N GLY A 447 -2.54 3.43 -3.38
CA GLY A 447 -3.59 2.73 -2.62
C GLY A 447 -4.95 2.83 -3.31
N PHE A 448 -5.78 1.81 -3.10
CA PHE A 448 -7.13 1.70 -3.67
C PHE A 448 -8.18 2.62 -2.99
N GLY A 449 -7.75 3.72 -2.44
CA GLY A 449 -8.62 4.68 -1.76
C GLY A 449 -9.43 5.53 -2.73
N ASN A 450 -10.43 4.96 -3.41
CA ASN A 450 -11.30 5.62 -4.38
C ASN A 450 -12.74 5.12 -4.31
N ILE A 451 -13.67 5.86 -4.94
CA ILE A 451 -15.12 5.55 -4.92
C ILE A 451 -15.42 4.22 -5.63
N GLY A 452 -14.71 3.89 -6.71
CA GLY A 452 -14.89 2.61 -7.41
C GLY A 452 -14.52 1.42 -6.52
N SER A 453 -13.39 1.51 -5.82
CA SER A 453 -12.94 0.50 -4.87
C SER A 453 -13.87 0.35 -3.67
N LEU A 454 -14.55 1.44 -3.24
CA LEU A 454 -15.58 1.37 -2.21
C LEU A 454 -16.70 0.40 -2.59
N GLY A 455 -17.21 0.52 -3.82
CA GLY A 455 -18.24 -0.38 -4.35
C GLY A 455 -17.76 -1.83 -4.43
N THR A 456 -16.54 -2.04 -4.90
CA THR A 456 -15.92 -3.39 -4.99
C THR A 456 -15.80 -4.03 -3.60
N GLN A 457 -15.31 -3.30 -2.61
CA GLN A 457 -15.13 -3.82 -1.25
C GLN A 457 -16.46 -4.17 -0.58
N ILE A 458 -17.48 -3.31 -0.75
CA ILE A 458 -18.83 -3.60 -0.27
C ILE A 458 -19.37 -4.86 -0.94
N GLY A 459 -19.22 -4.97 -2.27
CA GLY A 459 -19.69 -6.11 -3.04
C GLY A 459 -19.07 -7.42 -2.58
N VAL A 460 -17.75 -7.48 -2.47
CA VAL A 460 -17.01 -8.70 -2.05
C VAL A 460 -17.39 -9.13 -0.63
N LEU A 461 -17.33 -8.22 0.34
CA LEU A 461 -17.66 -8.56 1.73
C LEU A 461 -19.12 -8.95 1.91
N SER A 462 -20.04 -8.31 1.16
CA SER A 462 -21.45 -8.67 1.17
C SER A 462 -21.72 -10.04 0.54
N GLN A 463 -20.92 -10.46 -0.44
CA GLN A 463 -21.00 -11.82 -1.00
C GLN A 463 -20.45 -12.87 -0.03
N ILE A 464 -19.35 -12.57 0.67
CA ILE A 464 -18.78 -13.46 1.68
C ILE A 464 -19.73 -13.65 2.86
N SER A 465 -20.38 -12.58 3.30
CA SER A 465 -21.29 -12.58 4.45
C SER A 465 -22.55 -11.75 4.16
N PRO A 466 -23.56 -12.32 3.48
CA PRO A 466 -24.78 -11.59 3.09
C PRO A 466 -25.54 -10.99 4.28
N GLY A 467 -25.52 -11.68 5.44
CA GLY A 467 -26.18 -11.22 6.68
C GLY A 467 -25.52 -9.95 7.29
N ARG A 468 -24.30 -9.60 6.87
CA ARG A 468 -23.55 -8.43 7.39
C ARG A 468 -23.43 -7.29 6.36
N SER A 469 -24.11 -7.37 5.22
CA SER A 469 -24.00 -6.36 4.15
C SER A 469 -24.38 -4.93 4.60
N GLY A 470 -25.34 -4.80 5.53
CA GLY A 470 -25.71 -3.54 6.14
C GLY A 470 -24.59 -2.93 7.01
N ASP A 471 -23.87 -3.76 7.76
CA ASP A 471 -22.73 -3.33 8.58
C ASP A 471 -21.55 -2.90 7.68
N VAL A 472 -21.25 -3.69 6.65
CA VAL A 472 -20.23 -3.39 5.65
C VAL A 472 -20.50 -2.03 5.00
N SER A 473 -21.71 -1.79 4.50
CA SER A 473 -22.09 -0.52 3.85
C SER A 473 -22.00 0.67 4.81
N ARG A 474 -22.35 0.49 6.07
CA ARG A 474 -22.27 1.55 7.10
C ARG A 474 -20.85 1.94 7.44
N LEU A 475 -19.91 0.99 7.43
CA LEU A 475 -18.49 1.21 7.75
C LEU A 475 -17.68 1.71 6.55
N ALA A 476 -18.13 1.42 5.33
CA ALA A 476 -17.36 1.51 4.12
C ALA A 476 -16.76 2.92 3.89
N LEU A 477 -17.53 3.98 4.03
CA LEU A 477 -17.03 5.35 3.84
C LEU A 477 -15.98 5.73 4.91
N SER A 478 -16.21 5.34 6.17
CA SER A 478 -15.23 5.57 7.24
C SER A 478 -13.93 4.82 7.00
N ALA A 479 -14.01 3.57 6.55
CA ALA A 479 -12.85 2.76 6.20
C ALA A 479 -12.10 3.30 4.98
N LEU A 480 -12.82 3.80 3.96
CA LEU A 480 -12.23 4.45 2.79
C LEU A 480 -11.41 5.69 3.20
N ILE A 481 -12.02 6.60 3.95
CA ILE A 481 -11.31 7.81 4.44
C ILE A 481 -10.07 7.39 5.25
N THR A 482 -10.20 6.40 6.12
CA THR A 482 -9.08 5.92 6.93
C THR A 482 -7.97 5.31 6.07
N GLY A 483 -8.31 4.53 5.04
CA GLY A 483 -7.36 3.97 4.09
C GLY A 483 -6.63 5.04 3.26
N VAL A 484 -7.36 6.05 2.78
CA VAL A 484 -6.76 7.21 2.09
C VAL A 484 -5.74 7.89 3.00
N PHE A 485 -6.10 8.23 4.24
CA PHE A 485 -5.17 8.88 5.16
C PHE A 485 -4.01 7.99 5.58
N SER A 486 -4.16 6.67 5.55
CA SER A 486 -3.04 5.73 5.74
C SER A 486 -2.00 5.87 4.63
N THR A 487 -2.40 5.99 3.38
CA THR A 487 -1.47 6.27 2.26
C THR A 487 -0.89 7.67 2.33
N LEU A 488 -1.69 8.67 2.69
CA LEU A 488 -1.22 10.05 2.87
C LEU A 488 -0.19 10.15 4.01
N SER A 489 -0.36 9.39 5.09
CA SER A 489 0.65 9.34 6.16
C SER A 489 1.97 8.72 5.67
N SER A 490 1.90 7.69 4.81
CA SER A 490 3.09 7.11 4.17
C SER A 490 3.80 8.15 3.28
N ALA A 491 3.05 8.98 2.56
CA ALA A 491 3.59 10.08 1.76
C ALA A 491 4.28 11.16 2.65
N SER A 492 3.65 11.54 3.77
CA SER A 492 4.27 12.46 4.75
C SER A 492 5.57 11.89 5.32
N VAL A 493 5.57 10.59 5.68
CA VAL A 493 6.76 9.92 6.22
C VAL A 493 7.87 9.80 5.15
N ALA A 494 7.53 9.51 3.90
CA ALA A 494 8.49 9.53 2.80
C ALA A 494 9.12 10.92 2.64
N GLY A 495 8.32 11.98 2.73
CA GLY A 495 8.77 13.37 2.71
C GLY A 495 9.67 13.75 3.91
N LEU A 496 9.54 13.08 5.06
CA LEU A 496 10.43 13.25 6.21
C LEU A 496 11.80 12.59 6.01
N VAL A 497 11.81 11.43 5.37
CA VAL A 497 12.96 10.52 5.37
C VAL A 497 13.83 10.68 4.13
N VAL A 498 13.26 10.94 2.96
CA VAL A 498 14.00 11.01 1.70
C VAL A 498 15.03 12.15 1.73
N LEU A 499 16.25 11.86 1.29
CA LEU A 499 17.32 12.86 1.17
C LEU A 499 17.33 13.49 -0.22
N ASP A 500 17.30 12.65 -1.23
CA ASP A 500 17.31 13.06 -2.63
C ASP A 500 16.15 12.39 -3.38
N GLY A 501 15.21 13.17 -3.86
CA GLY A 501 14.05 12.71 -4.60
C GLY A 501 14.39 12.28 -6.03
N SER A 502 15.52 12.70 -6.58
CA SER A 502 15.92 12.43 -7.95
C SER A 502 16.10 10.94 -8.24
N ASN A 503 16.59 10.17 -7.25
CA ASN A 503 16.73 8.72 -7.35
C ASN A 503 15.40 7.96 -7.52
N PHE A 504 14.27 8.61 -7.25
CA PHE A 504 12.92 8.04 -7.32
C PHE A 504 12.06 8.69 -8.39
N SER A 505 12.58 9.69 -9.11
CA SER A 505 11.80 10.45 -10.09
C SER A 505 11.73 9.82 -11.48
N SER A 506 12.68 8.94 -11.81
CA SER A 506 12.71 8.22 -13.09
C SER A 506 12.64 6.70 -12.86
N GLY A 507 11.74 6.02 -13.53
CA GLY A 507 11.68 4.57 -13.60
C GLY A 507 12.78 4.00 -14.50
N SER A 508 14.05 4.39 -14.26
CA SER A 508 15.20 3.82 -15.00
C SER A 508 15.53 2.41 -14.59
#